data_0f6e80919254d0eabdbabdb5c4c39213
#
_entry.id   0f6e80919254d0eabdbabdb5c4c39213
#
_cell.length_a   1.000
_cell.length_b   1.000
_cell.length_c   1.000
_cell.angle_alpha   90.00
_cell.angle_beta   90.00
_cell.angle_gamma   90.00
#
_symmetry.space_group_name_H-M   'P 1'
#
loop_
_entity.id
_entity.type
_entity.pdbx_description
1 polymer ?
#
loop_
_entity_poly.entity_id
_entity_poly.type
_entity_poly.pdbx_seq_one_letter_code
_entity_poly.pdbx_strand_id
1 'polypeptide(L)'
;MRIQAEAAIKSVLVTVPLFRQIEEAALNDLAAASTMSELKESEVLFSEGEAADELSFVMSGSIRLTCESGTGPEIVVGYVQAGDILGEMAILDPAPRSASARAAEPAVVLHLPQTAFEQFLADGHPVARVMLVAIRQMMTHRIRVLNERMGALFLIDAEEDVGAEFQSMVVRLRDIWSTMRSGG
;
A
#
# COMPACT_ATOMS: atom_id res chain seq x y z
N MET A 1 -26.55 1.30 17.08
CA MET A 1 -25.23 0.68 16.80
C MET A 1 -24.52 1.33 15.62
N ARG A 2 -25.09 1.42 14.41
CA ARG A 2 -24.40 1.97 13.21
C ARG A 2 -23.91 3.42 13.41
N ILE A 3 -24.76 4.34 13.90
CA ILE A 3 -24.39 5.74 14.13
C ILE A 3 -23.22 5.91 15.13
N GLN A 4 -23.13 5.06 16.14
CA GLN A 4 -22.00 5.09 17.09
C GLN A 4 -20.71 4.60 16.46
N ALA A 5 -20.78 3.62 15.55
CA ALA A 5 -19.63 3.14 14.81
C ALA A 5 -19.11 4.21 13.83
N GLU A 6 -19.99 4.88 13.09
CA GLU A 6 -19.64 5.98 12.18
C GLU A 6 -18.97 7.15 12.93
N ALA A 7 -19.51 7.53 14.10
CA ALA A 7 -18.89 8.57 14.94
C ALA A 7 -17.50 8.17 15.45
N ALA A 8 -17.31 6.91 15.83
CA ALA A 8 -16.00 6.38 16.23
C ALA A 8 -15.01 6.39 15.06
N ILE A 9 -15.43 5.93 13.87
CA ILE A 9 -14.61 5.97 12.66
C ILE A 9 -14.21 7.42 12.34
N LYS A 10 -15.15 8.34 12.33
CA LYS A 10 -14.90 9.76 12.07
C LYS A 10 -13.88 10.35 13.04
N SER A 11 -14.00 10.02 14.35
CA SER A 11 -13.07 10.53 15.36
C SER A 11 -11.62 10.08 15.11
N VAL A 12 -11.44 8.90 14.51
CA VAL A 12 -10.12 8.39 14.14
C VAL A 12 -9.65 9.00 12.81
N LEU A 13 -10.51 9.13 11.81
CA LEU A 13 -10.20 9.72 10.51
C LEU A 13 -9.58 11.13 10.63
N VAL A 14 -10.12 11.99 11.49
CA VAL A 14 -9.59 13.36 11.68
C VAL A 14 -8.20 13.41 12.28
N THR A 15 -7.73 12.35 12.90
CA THR A 15 -6.37 12.26 13.44
C THR A 15 -5.34 11.94 12.38
N VAL A 16 -5.73 11.31 11.27
CA VAL A 16 -4.85 10.90 10.20
C VAL A 16 -4.52 12.09 9.29
N PRO A 17 -3.23 12.42 9.08
CA PRO A 17 -2.82 13.57 8.28
C PRO A 17 -3.41 13.58 6.87
N LEU A 18 -3.60 12.41 6.26
CA LEU A 18 -4.18 12.22 4.93
C LEU A 18 -5.57 12.87 4.80
N PHE A 19 -6.39 12.78 5.84
CA PHE A 19 -7.80 13.21 5.81
C PHE A 19 -8.03 14.61 6.37
N ARG A 20 -6.99 15.28 6.89
CA ARG A 20 -7.14 16.61 7.55
C ARG A 20 -7.66 17.72 6.64
N GLN A 21 -7.49 17.60 5.32
CA GLN A 21 -7.93 18.58 4.34
C GLN A 21 -9.27 18.24 3.70
N ILE A 22 -9.90 17.15 4.13
CA ILE A 22 -11.20 16.73 3.63
C ILE A 22 -12.29 17.43 4.44
N GLU A 23 -13.29 17.97 3.74
CA GLU A 23 -14.45 18.60 4.37
C GLU A 23 -15.25 17.59 5.21
N GLU A 24 -15.86 18.06 6.27
CA GLU A 24 -16.58 17.23 7.24
C GLU A 24 -17.68 16.36 6.59
N ALA A 25 -18.39 16.89 5.59
CA ALA A 25 -19.40 16.13 4.87
C ALA A 25 -18.79 14.90 4.17
N ALA A 26 -17.67 15.09 3.46
CA ALA A 26 -16.99 14.00 2.77
C ALA A 26 -16.33 12.98 3.73
N LEU A 27 -15.93 13.40 4.93
CA LEU A 27 -15.49 12.47 5.99
C LEU A 27 -16.66 11.65 6.54
N ASN A 28 -17.87 12.21 6.62
CA ASN A 28 -19.06 11.47 7.02
C ASN A 28 -19.39 10.39 5.98
N ASP A 29 -19.31 10.71 4.68
CA ASP A 29 -19.54 9.75 3.60
C ASP A 29 -18.52 8.60 3.64
N LEU A 30 -17.24 8.93 3.86
CA LEU A 30 -16.19 7.91 4.05
C LEU A 30 -16.48 7.03 5.28
N ALA A 31 -16.85 7.62 6.41
CA ALA A 31 -17.17 6.87 7.63
C ALA A 31 -18.39 5.96 7.45
N ALA A 32 -19.41 6.43 6.72
CA ALA A 32 -20.62 5.65 6.44
C ALA A 32 -20.37 4.47 5.48
N ALA A 33 -19.39 4.61 4.57
CA ALA A 33 -19.02 3.59 3.60
C ALA A 33 -18.00 2.58 4.15
N SER A 34 -17.37 2.86 5.31
CA SER A 34 -16.26 2.08 5.86
C SER A 34 -16.67 1.26 7.07
N THR A 35 -15.87 0.24 7.36
CA THR A 35 -15.87 -0.50 8.63
C THR A 35 -14.50 -0.37 9.30
N MET A 36 -14.39 -0.74 10.58
CA MET A 36 -13.16 -0.68 11.33
C MET A 36 -12.96 -1.97 12.12
N SER A 37 -11.73 -2.48 12.13
CA SER A 37 -11.32 -3.63 12.93
C SER A 37 -10.12 -3.31 13.81
N GLU A 38 -10.04 -3.99 14.94
CA GLU A 38 -8.89 -4.00 15.83
C GLU A 38 -8.19 -5.35 15.69
N LEU A 39 -6.91 -5.34 15.41
CA LEU A 39 -6.07 -6.53 15.28
C LEU A 39 -5.13 -6.63 16.47
N LYS A 40 -5.05 -7.82 17.04
CA LYS A 40 -4.00 -8.17 18.02
C LYS A 40 -2.70 -8.44 17.29
N GLU A 41 -1.60 -8.35 18.01
CA GLU A 41 -0.30 -8.79 17.48
C GLU A 41 -0.38 -10.19 16.88
N SER A 42 0.22 -10.38 15.71
CA SER A 42 0.23 -11.60 14.90
C SER A 42 -1.11 -11.99 14.25
N GLU A 43 -2.18 -11.22 14.44
CA GLU A 43 -3.47 -11.47 13.79
C GLU A 43 -3.39 -11.17 12.29
N VAL A 44 -4.01 -12.04 11.48
CA VAL A 44 -4.02 -11.93 10.01
C VAL A 44 -5.07 -10.91 9.60
N LEU A 45 -4.65 -9.95 8.75
CA LEU A 45 -5.55 -9.02 8.08
C LEU A 45 -6.11 -9.64 6.78
N PHE A 46 -5.22 -10.19 5.96
CA PHE A 46 -5.53 -10.98 4.76
C PHE A 46 -4.33 -11.84 4.37
N SER A 47 -4.56 -12.87 3.53
CA SER A 47 -3.53 -13.79 3.04
C SER A 47 -3.23 -13.55 1.56
N GLU A 48 -2.00 -13.88 1.15
CA GLU A 48 -1.58 -13.90 -0.25
C GLU A 48 -2.52 -14.79 -1.07
N GLY A 49 -2.91 -14.33 -2.26
CA GLY A 49 -3.84 -15.04 -3.15
C GLY A 49 -5.33 -14.85 -2.83
N GLU A 50 -5.70 -14.26 -1.68
CA GLU A 50 -7.10 -13.92 -1.41
C GLU A 50 -7.65 -12.85 -2.36
N ALA A 51 -8.97 -12.80 -2.51
CA ALA A 51 -9.63 -11.74 -3.28
C ALA A 51 -9.34 -10.37 -2.66
N ALA A 52 -9.00 -9.39 -3.50
CA ALA A 52 -8.71 -8.04 -3.06
C ALA A 52 -9.89 -7.14 -3.40
N ASP A 53 -10.91 -7.13 -2.55
CA ASP A 53 -12.18 -6.45 -2.73
C ASP A 53 -12.34 -5.20 -1.83
N GLU A 54 -11.31 -4.86 -1.07
CA GLU A 54 -11.30 -3.68 -0.20
C GLU A 54 -9.92 -3.02 -0.11
N LEU A 55 -9.96 -1.73 0.20
CA LEU A 55 -8.83 -0.94 0.67
C LEU A 55 -8.77 -0.96 2.19
N SER A 56 -7.59 -1.14 2.72
CA SER A 56 -7.35 -1.10 4.16
C SER A 56 -6.42 0.06 4.51
N PHE A 57 -6.84 0.90 5.47
CA PHE A 57 -6.04 2.02 5.99
C PHE A 57 -5.56 1.68 7.38
N VAL A 58 -4.26 1.71 7.61
CA VAL A 58 -3.70 1.54 8.94
C VAL A 58 -3.89 2.84 9.72
N MET A 59 -4.78 2.82 10.71
CA MET A 59 -5.11 3.98 11.54
C MET A 59 -4.16 4.12 12.73
N SER A 60 -3.73 2.99 13.29
CA SER A 60 -2.69 2.89 14.34
C SER A 60 -2.01 1.54 14.29
N GLY A 61 -0.82 1.44 14.88
CA GLY A 61 -0.02 0.22 14.85
C GLY A 61 0.73 0.02 13.54
N SER A 62 1.14 -1.23 13.29
CA SER A 62 1.97 -1.59 12.14
C SER A 62 1.59 -2.98 11.62
N ILE A 63 1.60 -3.13 10.30
CA ILE A 63 1.28 -4.36 9.57
C ILE A 63 2.53 -4.86 8.88
N ARG A 64 2.91 -6.12 9.10
CA ARG A 64 3.99 -6.81 8.41
C ARG A 64 3.44 -7.47 7.14
N LEU A 65 4.12 -7.27 6.03
CA LEU A 65 3.82 -7.91 4.75
C LEU A 65 4.80 -9.05 4.50
N THR A 66 4.28 -10.20 4.12
CA THR A 66 5.07 -11.40 3.78
C THR A 66 4.60 -12.02 2.49
N CYS A 67 5.52 -12.61 1.74
CA CYS A 67 5.21 -13.43 0.56
C CYS A 67 5.70 -14.85 0.79
N GLU A 68 4.99 -15.82 0.21
CA GLU A 68 5.43 -17.21 0.19
C GLU A 68 6.65 -17.37 -0.73
N SER A 69 7.67 -18.06 -0.27
CA SER A 69 8.90 -18.32 -1.06
C SER A 69 8.83 -19.65 -1.84
N GLY A 70 7.65 -20.20 -2.07
CA GLY A 70 7.43 -21.48 -2.76
C GLY A 70 7.83 -22.70 -1.92
N THR A 71 9.11 -22.88 -1.60
CA THR A 71 9.62 -24.05 -0.83
C THR A 71 10.32 -23.67 0.47
N GLY A 72 10.37 -22.39 0.81
CA GLY A 72 11.09 -21.85 1.97
C GLY A 72 10.19 -21.15 2.97
N PRO A 73 10.79 -20.51 3.98
CA PRO A 73 10.05 -19.69 4.94
C PRO A 73 9.45 -18.45 4.26
N GLU A 74 8.41 -17.88 4.87
CA GLU A 74 7.85 -16.58 4.46
C GLU A 74 8.94 -15.51 4.40
N ILE A 75 8.92 -14.72 3.33
CA ILE A 75 9.85 -13.59 3.13
C ILE A 75 9.14 -12.31 3.55
N VAL A 76 9.74 -11.56 4.47
CA VAL A 76 9.24 -10.24 4.83
C VAL A 76 9.57 -9.25 3.71
N VAL A 77 8.53 -8.77 3.01
CA VAL A 77 8.67 -7.79 1.92
C VAL A 77 8.58 -6.35 2.40
N GLY A 78 7.97 -6.11 3.56
CA GLY A 78 7.90 -4.77 4.13
C GLY A 78 7.04 -4.66 5.38
N TYR A 79 6.95 -3.42 5.86
CA TYR A 79 6.05 -2.99 6.94
C TYR A 79 5.25 -1.79 6.47
N VAL A 80 4.00 -1.74 6.91
CA VAL A 80 3.06 -0.65 6.65
C VAL A 80 2.70 -0.02 7.99
N GLN A 81 2.78 1.28 8.07
CA GLN A 81 2.64 2.06 9.30
C GLN A 81 1.30 2.81 9.33
N ALA A 82 0.98 3.36 10.49
CA ALA A 82 -0.16 4.26 10.62
C ALA A 82 -0.11 5.42 9.59
N GLY A 83 -1.20 5.60 8.85
CA GLY A 83 -1.33 6.55 7.75
C GLY A 83 -1.14 5.97 6.36
N ASP A 84 -0.67 4.73 6.25
CA ASP A 84 -0.51 4.03 4.97
C ASP A 84 -1.77 3.27 4.54
N ILE A 85 -1.79 2.89 3.26
CA ILE A 85 -2.88 2.16 2.60
C ILE A 85 -2.37 0.79 2.15
N LEU A 86 -3.25 -0.21 2.26
CA LEU A 86 -3.08 -1.57 1.74
C LEU A 86 -4.20 -1.92 0.76
N GLY A 87 -3.90 -2.82 -0.19
CA GLY A 87 -4.88 -3.26 -1.20
C GLY A 87 -5.03 -2.30 -2.38
N GLU A 88 -4.17 -1.29 -2.46
CA GLU A 88 -4.14 -0.29 -3.52
C GLU A 88 -3.87 -0.88 -4.91
N MET A 89 -3.15 -2.01 -4.97
CA MET A 89 -2.82 -2.66 -6.25
C MET A 89 -4.08 -3.16 -6.96
N ALA A 90 -5.04 -3.69 -6.25
CA ALA A 90 -6.29 -4.18 -6.82
C ALA A 90 -7.17 -3.09 -7.45
N ILE A 91 -6.99 -1.83 -7.04
CA ILE A 91 -7.65 -0.68 -7.67
C ILE A 91 -7.06 -0.38 -9.05
N LEU A 92 -5.76 -0.57 -9.19
CA LEU A 92 -5.03 -0.25 -10.41
C LEU A 92 -5.08 -1.41 -11.42
N ASP A 93 -5.01 -2.63 -10.90
CA ASP A 93 -5.04 -3.87 -11.68
C ASP A 93 -5.75 -4.95 -10.85
N PRO A 94 -6.99 -5.35 -11.23
CA PRO A 94 -7.74 -6.36 -10.51
C PRO A 94 -6.98 -7.69 -10.47
N ALA A 95 -6.38 -7.98 -9.33
CA ALA A 95 -5.59 -9.18 -9.06
C ALA A 95 -5.79 -9.61 -7.61
N PRO A 96 -5.56 -10.88 -7.27
CA PRO A 96 -5.51 -11.34 -5.88
C PRO A 96 -4.45 -10.59 -5.06
N ARG A 97 -4.55 -10.67 -3.73
CA ARG A 97 -3.56 -10.11 -2.81
C ARG A 97 -2.15 -10.61 -3.16
N SER A 98 -1.22 -9.70 -3.40
CA SER A 98 0.16 -10.02 -3.78
C SER A 98 1.07 -10.42 -2.60
N ALA A 99 0.57 -10.31 -1.38
CA ALA A 99 1.27 -10.64 -0.15
C ALA A 99 0.27 -10.93 0.96
N SER A 100 0.69 -11.65 1.98
CA SER A 100 -0.03 -11.77 3.25
C SER A 100 0.26 -10.55 4.13
N ALA A 101 -0.76 -10.10 4.87
CA ALA A 101 -0.67 -8.97 5.80
C ALA A 101 -1.05 -9.44 7.21
N ARG A 102 -0.18 -9.17 8.19
CA ARG A 102 -0.34 -9.57 9.58
C ARG A 102 0.07 -8.45 10.51
N ALA A 103 -0.69 -8.21 11.57
CA ALA A 103 -0.36 -7.20 12.56
C ALA A 103 1.01 -7.49 13.20
N ALA A 104 1.95 -6.55 13.09
CA ALA A 104 3.27 -6.66 13.73
C ALA A 104 3.22 -6.22 15.21
N GLU A 105 2.20 -5.45 15.55
CA GLU A 105 1.81 -4.99 16.88
C GLU A 105 0.29 -4.75 16.88
N PRO A 106 -0.37 -4.51 18.01
CA PRO A 106 -1.79 -4.17 18.03
C PRO A 106 -2.09 -3.00 17.10
N ALA A 107 -3.03 -3.19 16.18
CA ALA A 107 -3.33 -2.25 15.11
C ALA A 107 -4.83 -2.00 14.96
N VAL A 108 -5.18 -0.80 14.50
CA VAL A 108 -6.54 -0.43 14.08
C VAL A 108 -6.52 -0.22 12.58
N VAL A 109 -7.43 -0.87 11.88
CA VAL A 109 -7.53 -0.82 10.41
C VAL A 109 -8.94 -0.40 10.01
N LEU A 110 -9.01 0.58 9.11
CA LEU A 110 -10.24 1.00 8.45
C LEU A 110 -10.33 0.28 7.11
N HIS A 111 -11.49 -0.29 6.81
CA HIS A 111 -11.78 -1.02 5.57
C HIS A 111 -12.78 -0.23 4.73
N LEU A 112 -12.42 0.07 3.49
CA LEU A 112 -13.30 0.66 2.50
C LEU A 112 -13.50 -0.33 1.36
N PRO A 113 -14.73 -0.82 1.12
CA PRO A 113 -15.01 -1.69 -0.02
C PRO A 113 -14.57 -1.05 -1.33
N GLN A 114 -13.96 -1.82 -2.23
CA GLN A 114 -13.53 -1.35 -3.55
C GLN A 114 -14.70 -0.70 -4.31
N THR A 115 -15.88 -1.29 -4.26
CA THR A 115 -17.08 -0.75 -4.90
C THR A 115 -17.47 0.63 -4.40
N ALA A 116 -17.28 0.92 -3.11
CA ALA A 116 -17.53 2.24 -2.54
C ALA A 116 -16.48 3.25 -3.01
N PHE A 117 -15.20 2.84 -3.11
CA PHE A 117 -14.15 3.69 -3.65
C PHE A 117 -14.40 4.00 -5.15
N GLU A 118 -14.78 3.00 -5.94
CA GLU A 118 -15.13 3.17 -7.36
C GLU A 118 -16.31 4.14 -7.53
N GLN A 119 -17.32 4.08 -6.64
CA GLN A 119 -18.41 5.05 -6.64
C GLN A 119 -17.91 6.46 -6.32
N PHE A 120 -17.03 6.62 -5.32
CA PHE A 120 -16.41 7.91 -5.03
C PHE A 120 -15.60 8.45 -6.21
N LEU A 121 -14.93 7.59 -6.97
CA LEU A 121 -14.24 7.97 -8.19
C LEU A 121 -15.19 8.45 -9.27
N ALA A 122 -16.27 7.70 -9.54
CA ALA A 122 -17.28 8.03 -10.56
C ALA A 122 -17.95 9.35 -10.27
N ASP A 123 -18.23 9.66 -9.00
CA ASP A 123 -18.87 10.88 -8.55
C ASP A 123 -17.90 12.07 -8.43
N GLY A 124 -16.60 11.87 -8.66
CA GLY A 124 -15.56 12.91 -8.46
C GLY A 124 -15.44 13.35 -7.00
N HIS A 125 -15.76 12.46 -6.07
CA HIS A 125 -15.82 12.74 -4.64
C HIS A 125 -14.46 13.18 -4.07
N PRO A 126 -14.38 14.16 -3.15
CA PRO A 126 -13.12 14.65 -2.59
C PRO A 126 -12.25 13.56 -1.96
N VAL A 127 -12.86 12.57 -1.30
CA VAL A 127 -12.18 11.41 -0.72
C VAL A 127 -11.37 10.67 -1.76
N ALA A 128 -11.95 10.34 -2.92
CA ALA A 128 -11.26 9.59 -3.97
C ALA A 128 -10.02 10.33 -4.48
N ARG A 129 -10.10 11.65 -4.64
CA ARG A 129 -8.97 12.48 -5.07
C ARG A 129 -7.81 12.42 -4.08
N VAL A 130 -8.11 12.58 -2.78
CA VAL A 130 -7.10 12.52 -1.72
C VAL A 130 -6.46 11.14 -1.66
N MET A 131 -7.27 10.07 -1.75
CA MET A 131 -6.77 8.70 -1.75
C MET A 131 -5.87 8.39 -2.95
N LEU A 132 -6.24 8.82 -4.17
CA LEU A 132 -5.39 8.63 -5.36
C LEU A 132 -4.03 9.32 -5.21
N VAL A 133 -4.01 10.53 -4.63
CA VAL A 133 -2.74 11.23 -4.35
C VAL A 133 -1.88 10.44 -3.36
N ALA A 134 -2.49 9.91 -2.29
CA ALA A 134 -1.79 9.10 -1.30
C ALA A 134 -1.26 7.79 -1.89
N ILE A 135 -2.08 7.06 -2.64
CA ILE A 135 -1.68 5.84 -3.34
C ILE A 135 -0.48 6.11 -4.26
N ARG A 136 -0.54 7.16 -5.07
CA ARG A 136 0.57 7.56 -5.94
C ARG A 136 1.86 7.81 -5.17
N GLN A 137 1.78 8.57 -4.07
CA GLN A 137 2.96 8.89 -3.24
C GLN A 137 3.56 7.64 -2.61
N MET A 138 2.72 6.79 -2.06
CA MET A 138 3.11 5.52 -1.43
C MET A 138 3.76 4.57 -2.44
N MET A 139 3.17 4.38 -3.62
CA MET A 139 3.75 3.53 -4.67
C MET A 139 5.09 4.07 -5.16
N THR A 140 5.21 5.39 -5.34
CA THR A 140 6.48 6.04 -5.70
C THR A 140 7.55 5.79 -4.65
N HIS A 141 7.18 5.87 -3.36
CA HIS A 141 8.10 5.59 -2.26
C HIS A 141 8.53 4.11 -2.25
N ARG A 142 7.58 3.17 -2.37
CA ARG A 142 7.88 1.73 -2.43
C ARG A 142 8.82 1.37 -3.59
N ILE A 143 8.60 1.93 -4.77
CA ILE A 143 9.48 1.71 -5.94
C ILE A 143 10.90 2.23 -5.65
N ARG A 144 11.04 3.40 -5.04
CA ARG A 144 12.37 3.95 -4.67
C ARG A 144 13.09 3.04 -3.68
N VAL A 145 12.41 2.59 -2.63
CA VAL A 145 12.99 1.68 -1.62
C VAL A 145 13.40 0.34 -2.25
N LEU A 146 12.60 -0.20 -3.17
CA LEU A 146 12.95 -1.42 -3.90
C LEU A 146 14.19 -1.22 -4.76
N ASN A 147 14.28 -0.11 -5.51
CA ASN A 147 15.44 0.20 -6.34
C ASN A 147 16.72 0.38 -5.49
N GLU A 148 16.62 1.02 -4.32
CA GLU A 148 17.75 1.17 -3.40
C GLU A 148 18.21 -0.19 -2.86
N ARG A 149 17.27 -1.06 -2.46
CA ARG A 149 17.60 -2.42 -1.99
C ARG A 149 18.21 -3.28 -3.09
N MET A 150 17.68 -3.22 -4.31
CA MET A 150 18.27 -3.91 -5.45
C MET A 150 19.67 -3.39 -5.74
N GLY A 151 19.86 -2.07 -5.75
CA GLY A 151 21.19 -1.48 -5.93
C GLY A 151 22.20 -1.96 -4.88
N ALA A 152 21.79 -2.09 -3.62
CA ALA A 152 22.64 -2.61 -2.55
C ALA A 152 23.01 -4.11 -2.76
N LEU A 153 22.05 -4.93 -3.22
CA LEU A 153 22.33 -6.35 -3.53
C LEU A 153 23.33 -6.49 -4.67
N PHE A 154 23.19 -5.69 -5.72
CA PHE A 154 24.13 -5.70 -6.84
C PHE A 154 25.53 -5.19 -6.49
N LEU A 155 25.67 -4.31 -5.49
CA LEU A 155 26.98 -3.87 -5.00
C LEU A 155 27.70 -4.97 -4.19
N ILE A 156 26.95 -5.82 -3.50
CA ILE A 156 27.51 -6.97 -2.75
C ILE A 156 28.01 -8.05 -3.71
N ASP A 157 27.23 -8.35 -4.79
CA ASP A 157 27.66 -9.31 -5.82
C ASP A 157 28.83 -8.80 -6.68
N ALA A 158 29.02 -7.48 -6.78
CA ALA A 158 30.11 -6.90 -7.55
C ALA A 158 31.50 -7.04 -6.86
N GLU A 159 31.54 -7.37 -5.57
CA GLU A 159 32.80 -7.74 -4.88
C GLU A 159 33.19 -9.20 -5.13
N GLU A 160 32.30 -10.07 -5.62
CA GLU A 160 32.60 -11.42 -6.10
C GLU A 160 32.42 -11.49 -7.63
N ASP A 161 33.43 -11.02 -8.38
CA ASP A 161 33.73 -11.26 -9.80
C ASP A 161 32.57 -11.65 -10.74
N VAL A 162 31.50 -10.83 -10.79
CA VAL A 162 30.47 -10.93 -11.83
C VAL A 162 30.88 -10.06 -13.00
N GLY A 163 31.61 -10.70 -13.92
CA GLY A 163 32.32 -10.10 -15.03
C GLY A 163 31.53 -9.17 -15.96
N ALA A 164 32.24 -8.70 -16.98
CA ALA A 164 31.91 -7.68 -17.99
C ALA A 164 30.46 -7.73 -18.59
N GLU A 165 29.79 -8.87 -18.54
CA GLU A 165 28.41 -9.04 -19.02
C GLU A 165 27.37 -8.27 -18.18
N PHE A 166 27.57 -8.20 -16.86
CA PHE A 166 26.65 -7.49 -15.97
C PHE A 166 26.79 -5.97 -16.08
N GLN A 167 28.02 -5.47 -16.19
CA GLN A 167 28.25 -4.05 -16.47
C GLN A 167 27.65 -3.65 -17.83
N SER A 168 27.71 -4.52 -18.83
CA SER A 168 27.08 -4.31 -20.14
C SER A 168 25.54 -4.19 -20.03
N MET A 169 24.90 -5.01 -19.19
CA MET A 169 23.45 -4.95 -18.97
C MET A 169 23.01 -3.68 -18.26
N VAL A 170 23.73 -3.24 -17.22
CA VAL A 170 23.47 -2.00 -16.50
C VAL A 170 23.62 -0.77 -17.41
N VAL A 171 24.64 -0.77 -18.28
CA VAL A 171 24.85 0.29 -19.28
C VAL A 171 23.68 0.32 -20.27
N ARG A 172 23.23 -0.83 -20.79
CA ARG A 172 22.10 -0.91 -21.73
C ARG A 172 20.79 -0.43 -21.07
N LEU A 173 20.53 -0.80 -19.82
CA LEU A 173 19.36 -0.31 -19.09
C LEU A 173 19.42 1.21 -18.89
N ARG A 174 20.58 1.76 -18.56
CA ARG A 174 20.75 3.21 -18.43
C ARG A 174 20.52 3.94 -19.75
N ASP A 175 20.98 3.38 -20.87
CA ASP A 175 20.83 3.96 -22.19
C ASP A 175 19.37 3.91 -22.68
N ILE A 176 18.64 2.82 -22.40
CA ILE A 176 17.19 2.75 -22.63
C ILE A 176 16.45 3.84 -21.84
N TRP A 177 16.80 4.03 -20.57
CA TRP A 177 16.22 5.06 -19.71
C TRP A 177 16.54 6.49 -20.19
N SER A 178 17.75 6.71 -20.69
CA SER A 178 18.14 8.03 -21.23
C SER A 178 17.37 8.36 -22.51
N THR A 179 17.14 7.35 -23.38
CA THR A 179 16.42 7.51 -24.64
C THR A 179 14.93 7.76 -24.41
N MET A 180 14.32 7.09 -23.40
CA MET A 180 12.92 7.36 -23.02
C MET A 180 12.71 8.76 -22.40
N ARG A 181 13.75 9.36 -21.82
CA ARG A 181 13.68 10.69 -21.20
C ARG A 181 13.95 11.84 -22.15
N SER A 182 14.56 11.58 -23.31
CA SER A 182 14.91 12.59 -24.33
C SER A 182 13.94 12.61 -25.52
N GLY A 183 12.90 11.77 -25.52
CA GLY A 183 11.89 11.67 -26.59
C GLY A 183 10.50 12.23 -26.22
N GLY A 184 10.42 13.17 -25.25
CA GLY A 184 9.20 13.87 -24.87
C GLY A 184 9.29 15.37 -25.12
#